data_29c0a94ea087ffa7cdf5620ea0399118
#
_entry.id   29c0a94ea087ffa7cdf5620ea0399118
#
_cell.length_a   1.000
_cell.length_b   1.000
_cell.length_c   1.000
_cell.angle_alpha   90.00
_cell.angle_beta   90.00
_cell.angle_gamma   90.00
#
_symmetry.space_group_name_H-M   'P 1'
#
loop_
_entity.id
_entity.type
_entity.pdbx_description
1 polymer ?
#
loop_
_entity_poly.entity_id
_entity_poly.type
_entity_poly.pdbx_seq_one_letter_code
_entity_poly.pdbx_strand_id
1 'polypeptide(L)'
;MDWSKTSVSKEEYYSLLSTIAIKNDSETLKALVSASSQPVVFLMSLPYIALFCSSVGEFINHSGITEVQLKNGSPLSISDVRNKLKLFSEKYGQLKNRILKADADQDDAFREKLRFKWLAPLNIHYNLGVFFTSDGKIIGNTQYVYHMFQDRKFSRNRLEGKAVQEFGEALGTIIQSVCTGLSGFLPEYKTEVFYKRFPIFYKDYNTNRSVNFFPSYEDGKEMSLRILHLACSVNFIRYILREIVPWENIWSLRVKYITVYYVYRSLERFQNRY
;
A
#
# COMPACT_ATOMS: atom_id res chain seq x y z
N MET A 1 -30.82 11.35 -16.20
CA MET A 1 -30.44 12.53 -16.99
C MET A 1 -31.01 12.34 -18.39
N ASP A 2 -31.75 13.28 -18.91
CA ASP A 2 -32.33 13.21 -20.26
C ASP A 2 -31.33 13.77 -21.27
N TRP A 3 -30.68 12.89 -21.99
CA TRP A 3 -29.61 13.22 -22.95
C TRP A 3 -30.10 13.92 -24.21
N SER A 4 -31.42 13.86 -24.50
CA SER A 4 -32.01 14.48 -25.67
C SER A 4 -31.98 16.02 -25.63
N LYS A 5 -31.69 16.58 -24.45
CA LYS A 5 -31.65 18.03 -24.21
C LYS A 5 -30.21 18.58 -24.11
N THR A 6 -29.20 17.75 -24.30
CA THR A 6 -27.79 18.16 -24.21
C THR A 6 -27.17 18.19 -25.63
N SER A 7 -26.34 19.20 -25.90
CA SER A 7 -25.57 19.30 -27.15
C SER A 7 -24.35 18.36 -27.17
N VAL A 8 -24.13 17.60 -26.11
CA VAL A 8 -22.97 16.71 -25.89
C VAL A 8 -23.46 15.27 -25.95
N SER A 9 -22.80 14.42 -26.73
CA SER A 9 -23.12 13.00 -26.77
C SER A 9 -22.84 12.33 -25.45
N LYS A 10 -23.48 11.19 -25.20
CA LYS A 10 -23.27 10.40 -23.98
C LYS A 10 -21.81 9.95 -23.86
N GLU A 11 -21.19 9.58 -24.95
CA GLU A 11 -19.79 9.16 -25.04
C GLU A 11 -18.83 10.30 -24.70
N GLU A 12 -19.05 11.49 -25.26
CA GLU A 12 -18.25 12.68 -24.97
C GLU A 12 -18.37 13.08 -23.49
N TYR A 13 -19.57 13.01 -22.94
CA TYR A 13 -19.79 13.32 -21.53
C TYR A 13 -19.03 12.35 -20.59
N TYR A 14 -19.09 11.04 -20.86
CA TYR A 14 -18.36 10.07 -20.06
C TYR A 14 -16.84 10.19 -20.25
N SER A 15 -16.37 10.51 -21.45
CA SER A 15 -14.97 10.79 -21.70
C SER A 15 -14.49 11.99 -20.88
N LEU A 16 -15.26 13.07 -20.88
CA LEU A 16 -14.95 14.26 -20.07
C LEU A 16 -14.92 13.96 -18.57
N LEU A 17 -15.93 13.27 -18.05
CA LEU A 17 -15.98 12.89 -16.64
C LEU A 17 -14.80 12.00 -16.24
N SER A 18 -14.41 11.06 -17.08
CA SER A 18 -13.26 10.19 -16.83
C SER A 18 -11.96 10.98 -16.81
N THR A 19 -11.79 11.94 -17.72
CA THR A 19 -10.63 12.82 -17.77
C THR A 19 -10.54 13.69 -16.51
N ILE A 20 -11.66 14.26 -16.07
CA ILE A 20 -11.75 15.04 -14.83
C ILE A 20 -11.38 14.17 -13.62
N ALA A 21 -11.92 12.95 -13.54
CA ALA A 21 -11.64 12.02 -12.44
C ALA A 21 -10.15 11.65 -12.39
N ILE A 22 -9.54 11.32 -13.53
CA ILE A 22 -8.11 10.99 -13.63
C ILE A 22 -7.26 12.18 -13.20
N LYS A 23 -7.59 13.39 -13.63
CA LYS A 23 -6.87 14.60 -13.21
C LYS A 23 -6.95 14.82 -11.71
N ASN A 24 -8.14 14.78 -11.14
CA ASN A 24 -8.34 14.95 -9.69
C ASN A 24 -7.61 13.87 -8.88
N ASP A 25 -7.69 12.62 -9.33
CA ASP A 25 -6.97 11.50 -8.71
C ASP A 25 -5.46 11.72 -8.79
N SER A 26 -4.94 12.18 -9.94
CA SER A 26 -3.52 12.45 -10.16
C SER A 26 -2.99 13.53 -9.24
N GLU A 27 -3.70 14.65 -9.10
CA GLU A 27 -3.31 15.75 -8.22
C GLU A 27 -3.31 15.32 -6.75
N THR A 28 -4.33 14.54 -6.36
CA THR A 28 -4.41 13.97 -5.00
C THR A 28 -3.23 13.05 -4.70
N LEU A 29 -2.88 12.19 -5.66
CA LEU A 29 -1.77 11.26 -5.51
C LEU A 29 -0.41 11.95 -5.56
N LYS A 30 -0.28 13.02 -6.35
CA LYS A 30 0.89 13.89 -6.33
C LYS A 30 1.10 14.52 -4.95
N ALA A 31 0.03 15.01 -4.31
CA ALA A 31 0.08 15.50 -2.94
C ALA A 31 0.50 14.39 -1.96
N LEU A 32 -0.06 13.18 -2.10
CA LEU A 32 0.30 12.03 -1.28
C LEU A 32 1.77 11.63 -1.44
N VAL A 33 2.27 11.55 -2.67
CA VAL A 33 3.68 11.23 -2.95
C VAL A 33 4.59 12.31 -2.39
N SER A 34 4.24 13.59 -2.53
CA SER A 34 5.00 14.72 -2.00
C SER A 34 5.02 14.78 -0.47
N ALA A 35 3.90 14.43 0.18
CA ALA A 35 3.80 14.38 1.64
C ALA A 35 4.52 13.17 2.24
N SER A 36 4.88 12.19 1.43
CA SER A 36 5.46 10.91 1.86
C SER A 36 6.97 10.94 2.08
N SER A 37 7.53 12.03 2.61
CA SER A 37 8.95 12.07 3.02
C SER A 37 9.32 11.04 4.11
N GLN A 38 8.31 10.47 4.76
CA GLN A 38 8.47 9.43 5.78
C GLN A 38 8.28 8.04 5.18
N PRO A 39 9.27 7.14 5.29
CA PRO A 39 9.25 5.83 4.60
C PRO A 39 7.99 4.99 4.86
N VAL A 40 7.46 5.01 6.08
CA VAL A 40 6.24 4.25 6.40
C VAL A 40 4.99 4.82 5.73
N VAL A 41 4.87 6.15 5.64
CA VAL A 41 3.74 6.81 4.95
C VAL A 41 3.74 6.41 3.49
N PHE A 42 4.92 6.41 2.90
CA PHE A 42 5.12 6.01 1.52
C PHE A 42 4.80 4.52 1.29
N LEU A 43 5.37 3.64 2.12
CA LEU A 43 5.14 2.20 2.06
C LEU A 43 3.64 1.86 2.11
N MET A 44 2.92 2.47 3.05
CA MET A 44 1.49 2.23 3.22
C MET A 44 0.63 2.83 2.10
N SER A 45 1.15 3.82 1.37
CA SER A 45 0.48 4.45 0.23
C SER A 45 0.64 3.70 -1.08
N LEU A 46 1.69 2.88 -1.23
CA LEU A 46 2.05 2.22 -2.49
C LEU A 46 0.90 1.46 -3.17
N PRO A 47 0.09 0.65 -2.47
CA PRO A 47 -1.00 -0.08 -3.13
C PRO A 47 -2.06 0.85 -3.75
N TYR A 48 -2.31 2.00 -3.14
CA TYR A 48 -3.27 2.99 -3.63
C TYR A 48 -2.72 3.75 -4.84
N ILE A 49 -1.44 4.09 -4.81
CA ILE A 49 -0.73 4.69 -5.93
C ILE A 49 -0.72 3.71 -7.12
N ALA A 50 -0.42 2.45 -6.87
CA ALA A 50 -0.43 1.42 -7.90
C ALA A 50 -1.83 1.15 -8.47
N LEU A 51 -2.88 1.24 -7.65
CA LEU A 51 -4.27 1.17 -8.11
C LEU A 51 -4.57 2.28 -9.13
N PHE A 52 -4.16 3.50 -8.84
CA PHE A 52 -4.34 4.62 -9.75
C PHE A 52 -3.56 4.42 -11.06
N CYS A 53 -2.27 4.11 -10.97
CA CYS A 53 -1.43 3.89 -12.16
C CYS A 53 -1.99 2.78 -13.06
N SER A 54 -2.51 1.70 -12.46
CA SER A 54 -3.18 0.63 -13.20
C SER A 54 -4.46 1.12 -13.88
N SER A 55 -5.27 1.93 -13.21
CA SER A 55 -6.52 2.46 -13.77
C SER A 55 -6.26 3.43 -14.92
N VAL A 56 -5.22 4.28 -14.81
CA VAL A 56 -4.78 5.16 -15.89
C VAL A 56 -4.30 4.35 -17.08
N GLY A 57 -3.51 3.30 -16.87
CA GLY A 57 -3.03 2.42 -17.91
C GLY A 57 -4.16 1.73 -18.67
N GLU A 58 -5.19 1.27 -17.97
CA GLU A 58 -6.40 0.68 -18.56
C GLU A 58 -7.19 1.72 -19.38
N PHE A 59 -7.26 2.96 -18.90
CA PHE A 59 -8.05 4.02 -19.55
C PHE A 59 -7.37 4.56 -20.83
N ILE A 60 -6.05 4.82 -20.77
CA ILE A 60 -5.32 5.47 -21.87
C ILE A 60 -4.94 4.47 -22.98
N ASN A 61 -5.15 3.19 -22.79
CA ASN A 61 -4.88 2.08 -23.73
C ASN A 61 -3.52 2.12 -24.48
N HIS A 62 -2.80 3.22 -24.34
CA HIS A 62 -1.51 3.48 -24.98
C HIS A 62 -0.33 3.47 -24.02
N SER A 63 -0.60 3.56 -22.71
CA SER A 63 0.50 3.68 -21.75
C SER A 63 1.23 2.35 -21.54
N GLY A 64 0.56 1.21 -21.77
CA GLY A 64 1.18 -0.11 -21.62
C GLY A 64 1.98 -0.32 -20.33
N ILE A 65 1.81 0.59 -19.34
CA ILE A 65 2.60 0.64 -18.10
C ILE A 65 2.12 -0.49 -17.18
N THR A 66 2.58 -1.69 -17.50
CA THR A 66 2.32 -2.86 -16.67
C THR A 66 3.42 -3.08 -15.64
N GLU A 67 4.61 -2.58 -15.94
CA GLU A 67 5.81 -2.81 -15.13
C GLU A 67 6.62 -1.52 -14.96
N VAL A 68 7.28 -1.40 -13.82
CA VAL A 68 8.23 -0.36 -13.49
C VAL A 68 9.60 -1.02 -13.29
N GLN A 69 10.62 -0.56 -14.00
CA GLN A 69 11.96 -1.05 -13.78
C GLN A 69 12.60 -0.29 -12.62
N LEU A 70 13.12 -1.03 -11.65
CA LEU A 70 13.95 -0.49 -10.59
C LEU A 70 15.36 -0.20 -11.11
N LYS A 71 16.12 0.66 -10.41
CA LYS A 71 17.50 1.01 -10.77
C LYS A 71 18.44 -0.20 -10.90
N ASN A 72 18.13 -1.29 -10.22
CA ASN A 72 18.86 -2.56 -10.32
C ASN A 72 18.43 -3.43 -11.52
N GLY A 73 17.57 -2.92 -12.40
CA GLY A 73 17.05 -3.64 -13.56
C GLY A 73 15.95 -4.66 -13.28
N SER A 74 15.52 -4.81 -12.03
CA SER A 74 14.43 -5.72 -11.68
C SER A 74 13.08 -5.13 -12.05
N PRO A 75 12.26 -5.81 -12.86
CA PRO A 75 10.92 -5.35 -13.16
C PRO A 75 9.99 -5.53 -11.94
N LEU A 76 9.12 -4.57 -11.69
CA LEU A 76 8.09 -4.66 -10.67
C LEU A 76 6.72 -4.37 -11.28
N SER A 77 5.81 -5.32 -11.18
CA SER A 77 4.47 -5.20 -11.76
C SER A 77 3.59 -4.27 -10.92
N ILE A 78 3.02 -3.27 -11.56
CA ILE A 78 2.05 -2.36 -10.94
C ILE A 78 0.82 -3.16 -10.50
N SER A 79 0.39 -4.14 -11.30
CA SER A 79 -0.77 -4.98 -10.97
C SER A 79 -0.53 -5.82 -9.71
N ASP A 80 0.68 -6.32 -9.49
CA ASP A 80 1.01 -7.08 -8.29
C ASP A 80 0.94 -6.21 -7.04
N VAL A 81 1.50 -5.00 -7.08
CA VAL A 81 1.41 -4.06 -5.95
C VAL A 81 -0.04 -3.62 -5.71
N ARG A 82 -0.80 -3.31 -6.78
CA ARG A 82 -2.24 -3.01 -6.68
C ARG A 82 -3.01 -4.16 -6.03
N ASN A 83 -2.73 -5.39 -6.44
CA ASN A 83 -3.42 -6.57 -5.92
C ASN A 83 -3.16 -6.80 -4.43
N LYS A 84 -2.14 -6.18 -3.83
CA LYS A 84 -1.94 -6.20 -2.37
C LYS A 84 -3.06 -5.48 -1.61
N LEU A 85 -3.82 -4.60 -2.23
CA LEU A 85 -5.08 -4.11 -1.65
C LEU A 85 -6.11 -5.23 -1.45
N LYS A 86 -6.09 -6.21 -2.35
CA LYS A 86 -6.97 -7.40 -2.29
C LYS A 86 -6.44 -8.50 -1.38
N LEU A 87 -5.39 -8.25 -0.64
CA LEU A 87 -4.60 -9.18 0.15
C LEU A 87 -5.44 -10.18 0.93
N PHE A 88 -6.49 -9.68 1.52
CA PHE A 88 -7.36 -10.45 2.39
C PHE A 88 -8.57 -11.03 1.65
N SER A 89 -8.69 -10.83 0.33
CA SER A 89 -9.73 -11.43 -0.51
C SER A 89 -9.31 -12.79 -1.11
N GLU A 90 -8.05 -13.17 -0.99
CA GLU A 90 -7.54 -14.44 -1.52
C GLU A 90 -8.10 -15.65 -0.77
N LYS A 91 -8.00 -16.83 -1.40
CA LYS A 91 -8.31 -18.10 -0.72
C LYS A 91 -7.43 -18.23 0.52
N TYR A 92 -8.03 -18.66 1.62
CA TYR A 92 -7.38 -18.70 2.93
C TYR A 92 -5.99 -19.34 2.93
N GLY A 93 -5.84 -20.52 2.31
CA GLY A 93 -4.54 -21.21 2.29
C GLY A 93 -3.44 -20.44 1.57
N GLN A 94 -3.77 -19.74 0.48
CA GLN A 94 -2.81 -18.91 -0.24
C GLN A 94 -2.37 -17.72 0.61
N LEU A 95 -3.31 -17.05 1.25
CA LEU A 95 -3.01 -15.92 2.11
C LEU A 95 -2.20 -16.32 3.34
N LYS A 96 -2.55 -17.45 4.00
CA LYS A 96 -1.78 -18.03 5.09
C LYS A 96 -0.32 -18.21 4.69
N ASN A 97 -0.11 -18.90 3.57
CA ASN A 97 1.25 -19.16 3.07
C ASN A 97 2.02 -17.89 2.76
N ARG A 98 1.37 -16.88 2.20
CA ARG A 98 2.01 -15.59 1.90
C ARG A 98 2.40 -14.83 3.16
N ILE A 99 1.54 -14.78 4.16
CA ILE A 99 1.84 -14.10 5.43
C ILE A 99 2.98 -14.79 6.16
N LEU A 100 2.93 -16.11 6.28
CA LEU A 100 3.99 -16.88 6.95
C LEU A 100 5.32 -16.82 6.19
N LYS A 101 5.27 -16.82 4.84
CA LYS A 101 6.48 -16.62 4.03
C LYS A 101 7.08 -15.23 4.23
N ALA A 102 6.27 -14.18 4.25
CA ALA A 102 6.75 -12.82 4.50
C ALA A 102 7.39 -12.70 5.89
N ASP A 103 6.82 -13.37 6.90
CA ASP A 103 7.39 -13.43 8.24
C ASP A 103 8.73 -14.17 8.26
N ALA A 104 8.83 -15.30 7.57
CA ALA A 104 10.06 -16.06 7.47
C ALA A 104 11.16 -15.31 6.70
N ASP A 105 10.83 -14.72 5.55
CA ASP A 105 11.78 -13.95 4.74
C ASP A 105 12.32 -12.73 5.53
N GLN A 106 11.45 -12.10 6.33
CA GLN A 106 11.85 -11.02 7.21
C GLN A 106 12.73 -11.51 8.37
N ASP A 107 12.35 -12.61 9.01
CA ASP A 107 13.13 -13.20 10.10
C ASP A 107 14.55 -13.56 9.63
N ASP A 108 14.69 -14.18 8.46
CA ASP A 108 15.98 -14.49 7.85
C ASP A 108 16.81 -13.23 7.61
N ALA A 109 16.23 -12.16 7.09
CA ALA A 109 16.92 -10.90 6.86
C ALA A 109 17.42 -10.24 8.15
N PHE A 110 16.65 -10.33 9.23
CA PHE A 110 17.08 -9.84 10.54
C PHE A 110 18.15 -10.73 11.19
N ARG A 111 18.06 -12.05 11.02
CA ARG A 111 19.10 -13.00 11.47
C ARG A 111 20.45 -12.76 10.81
N GLU A 112 20.45 -12.45 9.51
CA GLU A 112 21.69 -12.13 8.78
C GLU A 112 22.43 -10.92 9.35
N LYS A 113 21.69 -9.97 9.92
CA LYS A 113 22.22 -8.75 10.55
C LYS A 113 22.64 -8.92 12.02
N LEU A 114 22.40 -10.10 12.63
CA LEU A 114 22.79 -10.33 14.01
C LEU A 114 24.33 -10.34 14.15
N ARG A 115 24.82 -9.58 15.14
CA ARG A 115 26.24 -9.55 15.50
C ARG A 115 26.74 -10.93 15.98
N PHE A 116 25.87 -11.67 16.67
CA PHE A 116 26.18 -12.99 17.22
C PHE A 116 25.25 -14.04 16.62
N LYS A 117 25.63 -14.58 15.46
CA LYS A 117 24.81 -15.56 14.71
C LYS A 117 24.50 -16.84 15.49
N TRP A 118 25.32 -17.21 16.46
CA TRP A 118 25.09 -18.37 17.31
C TRP A 118 23.88 -18.25 18.24
N LEU A 119 23.36 -17.03 18.47
CA LEU A 119 22.15 -16.79 19.22
C LEU A 119 20.87 -16.96 18.37
N ALA A 120 20.99 -17.08 17.07
CA ALA A 120 19.84 -17.19 16.17
C ALA A 120 18.89 -18.36 16.50
N PRO A 121 19.40 -19.57 16.90
CA PRO A 121 18.52 -20.68 17.28
C PRO A 121 17.63 -20.41 18.50
N LEU A 122 17.99 -19.46 19.36
CA LEU A 122 17.21 -19.11 20.54
C LEU A 122 15.96 -18.27 20.23
N ASN A 123 15.79 -17.80 18.99
CA ASN A 123 14.66 -16.97 18.54
C ASN A 123 14.36 -15.77 19.47
N ILE A 124 15.39 -15.18 20.06
CA ILE A 124 15.27 -14.03 20.98
C ILE A 124 15.44 -12.67 20.28
N HIS A 125 15.86 -12.68 19.03
CA HIS A 125 16.09 -11.46 18.25
C HIS A 125 14.78 -10.80 17.83
N TYR A 126 14.82 -9.50 17.66
CA TYR A 126 13.72 -8.76 17.06
C TYR A 126 13.68 -9.03 15.56
N ASN A 127 12.48 -9.24 15.02
CA ASN A 127 12.27 -9.53 13.61
C ASN A 127 11.06 -8.81 13.00
N LEU A 128 10.45 -7.88 13.73
CA LEU A 128 9.32 -7.08 13.26
C LEU A 128 9.44 -5.65 13.77
N GLY A 129 9.58 -4.69 12.85
CA GLY A 129 9.46 -3.27 13.17
C GLY A 129 8.02 -2.80 13.03
N VAL A 130 7.52 -2.07 14.01
CA VAL A 130 6.16 -1.54 14.02
C VAL A 130 6.20 -0.02 14.18
N PHE A 131 5.39 0.68 13.40
CA PHE A 131 5.29 2.13 13.39
C PHE A 131 4.00 2.58 14.07
N PHE A 132 4.11 3.58 14.92
CA PHE A 132 3.02 4.10 15.75
C PHE A 132 2.87 5.61 15.59
N THR A 133 1.65 6.09 15.73
CA THR A 133 1.36 7.50 16.00
C THR A 133 1.72 7.86 17.45
N SER A 134 1.73 9.15 17.77
CA SER A 134 2.01 9.65 19.14
C SER A 134 1.01 9.14 20.19
N ASP A 135 -0.21 8.82 19.80
CA ASP A 135 -1.23 8.24 20.65
C ASP A 135 -1.27 6.70 20.61
N GLY A 136 -0.21 6.07 20.09
CA GLY A 136 0.00 4.63 20.15
C GLY A 136 -0.78 3.81 19.11
N LYS A 137 -1.35 4.44 18.06
CA LYS A 137 -2.03 3.70 16.98
C LYS A 137 -1.02 3.11 16.01
N ILE A 138 -1.12 1.81 15.77
CA ILE A 138 -0.28 1.10 14.80
C ILE A 138 -0.68 1.54 13.39
N ILE A 139 0.26 2.09 12.61
CA ILE A 139 0.00 2.63 11.27
C ILE A 139 0.76 1.92 10.16
N GLY A 140 1.66 1.03 10.49
CA GLY A 140 2.45 0.26 9.54
C GLY A 140 3.42 -0.69 10.23
N ASN A 141 3.98 -1.62 9.48
CA ASN A 141 5.03 -2.51 9.95
C ASN A 141 5.98 -2.91 8.81
N THR A 142 7.17 -3.38 9.15
CA THR A 142 8.21 -3.73 8.17
C THR A 142 7.86 -4.96 7.33
N GLN A 143 6.97 -5.81 7.79
CA GLN A 143 6.53 -7.00 7.05
C GLN A 143 5.78 -6.65 5.75
N TYR A 144 5.19 -5.44 5.66
CA TYR A 144 4.60 -4.94 4.43
C TYR A 144 5.59 -4.90 3.26
N VAL A 145 6.86 -4.61 3.51
CA VAL A 145 7.91 -4.62 2.47
C VAL A 145 8.03 -6.01 1.89
N TYR A 146 8.21 -7.02 2.75
CA TYR A 146 8.36 -8.40 2.32
C TYR A 146 7.11 -8.93 1.63
N HIS A 147 5.95 -8.51 2.13
CA HIS A 147 4.69 -8.90 1.54
C HIS A 147 4.46 -8.27 0.16
N MET A 148 4.78 -7.00 -0.03
CA MET A 148 4.64 -6.31 -1.32
C MET A 148 5.55 -6.87 -2.40
N PHE A 149 6.76 -7.30 -2.02
CA PHE A 149 7.82 -7.70 -2.96
C PHE A 149 8.06 -9.22 -3.00
N GLN A 150 7.20 -10.02 -2.39
CA GLN A 150 7.36 -11.45 -2.14
C GLN A 150 7.46 -12.32 -3.41
N ASP A 151 6.76 -11.97 -4.48
CA ASP A 151 6.64 -12.81 -5.66
C ASP A 151 7.84 -12.70 -6.61
N ARG A 152 8.86 -11.94 -6.22
CA ARG A 152 10.01 -11.69 -7.08
C ARG A 152 11.29 -12.22 -6.48
N LYS A 153 12.16 -12.71 -7.34
CA LYS A 153 13.54 -13.10 -7.05
C LYS A 153 14.39 -11.89 -6.64
N PHE A 154 13.91 -11.08 -5.70
CA PHE A 154 14.83 -10.23 -4.98
C PHE A 154 15.79 -11.17 -4.27
N SER A 155 17.06 -11.05 -4.57
CA SER A 155 18.11 -11.67 -3.78
C SER A 155 17.74 -11.41 -2.32
N ARG A 156 17.59 -12.47 -1.51
CA ARG A 156 17.17 -12.42 -0.11
C ARG A 156 17.88 -11.34 0.72
N ASN A 157 19.01 -10.88 0.27
CA ASN A 157 19.92 -9.97 0.95
C ASN A 157 19.66 -8.47 0.67
N ARG A 158 18.63 -8.05 -0.08
CA ARG A 158 18.54 -6.65 -0.54
C ARG A 158 17.14 -6.05 -0.59
N LEU A 159 16.16 -6.54 0.16
CA LEU A 159 14.93 -5.79 0.41
C LEU A 159 15.21 -4.65 1.40
N GLU A 160 16.07 -3.74 1.00
CA GLU A 160 16.29 -2.48 1.69
C GLU A 160 15.14 -1.53 1.35
N GLY A 161 14.84 -0.58 2.23
CA GLY A 161 13.87 0.48 1.99
C GLY A 161 14.11 1.26 0.68
N LYS A 162 15.31 1.14 0.13
CA LYS A 162 15.72 1.66 -1.17
C LYS A 162 14.87 1.11 -2.34
N ALA A 163 14.53 -0.19 -2.35
CA ALA A 163 13.68 -0.76 -3.40
C ALA A 163 12.26 -0.17 -3.36
N VAL A 164 11.73 0.06 -2.15
CA VAL A 164 10.44 0.72 -1.94
C VAL A 164 10.49 2.17 -2.43
N GLN A 165 11.57 2.89 -2.11
CA GLN A 165 11.77 4.27 -2.55
C GLN A 165 11.89 4.36 -4.07
N GLU A 166 12.73 3.53 -4.70
CA GLU A 166 12.92 3.50 -6.15
C GLU A 166 11.61 3.21 -6.90
N PHE A 167 10.81 2.28 -6.40
CA PHE A 167 9.50 2.00 -6.96
C PHE A 167 8.56 3.19 -6.85
N GLY A 168 8.56 3.86 -5.71
CA GLY A 168 7.77 5.05 -5.51
C GLY A 168 8.18 6.23 -6.37
N GLU A 169 9.47 6.47 -6.55
CA GLU A 169 9.99 7.49 -7.44
C GLU A 169 9.50 7.25 -8.89
N ALA A 170 9.53 5.99 -9.34
CA ALA A 170 9.04 5.61 -10.66
C ALA A 170 7.52 5.81 -10.80
N LEU A 171 6.74 5.43 -9.79
CA LEU A 171 5.28 5.71 -9.77
C LEU A 171 5.00 7.21 -9.72
N GLY A 172 5.78 7.99 -8.97
CA GLY A 172 5.69 9.45 -8.91
C GLY A 172 5.93 10.09 -10.28
N THR A 173 6.89 9.59 -11.05
CA THR A 173 7.17 10.03 -12.42
C THR A 173 5.96 9.79 -13.34
N ILE A 174 5.32 8.63 -13.24
CA ILE A 174 4.10 8.31 -14.00
C ILE A 174 2.98 9.30 -13.66
N ILE A 175 2.73 9.53 -12.37
CA ILE A 175 1.71 10.48 -11.90
C ILE A 175 2.00 11.87 -12.43
N GLN A 176 3.25 12.34 -12.35
CA GLN A 176 3.66 13.64 -12.85
C GLN A 176 3.44 13.77 -14.37
N SER A 177 3.78 12.73 -15.14
CA SER A 177 3.57 12.72 -16.59
C SER A 177 2.09 12.81 -16.96
N VAL A 178 1.22 12.10 -16.22
CA VAL A 178 -0.24 12.17 -16.41
C VAL A 178 -0.76 13.56 -16.06
N CYS A 179 -0.35 14.16 -14.93
CA CYS A 179 -0.74 15.52 -14.55
C CYS A 179 -0.34 16.55 -15.60
N THR A 180 0.88 16.43 -16.13
CA THR A 180 1.39 17.35 -17.17
C THR A 180 0.62 17.17 -18.48
N GLY A 181 0.37 15.93 -18.92
CA GLY A 181 -0.37 15.65 -20.14
C GLY A 181 -1.82 16.13 -20.11
N LEU A 182 -2.44 16.20 -18.94
CA LEU A 182 -3.82 16.67 -18.77
C LEU A 182 -3.94 18.18 -18.47
N SER A 183 -2.84 18.88 -18.21
CA SER A 183 -2.85 20.28 -17.77
C SER A 183 -3.50 21.25 -18.78
N GLY A 184 -3.40 20.94 -20.08
CA GLY A 184 -4.00 21.77 -21.15
C GLY A 184 -5.51 21.61 -21.33
N PHE A 185 -6.13 20.59 -20.74
CA PHE A 185 -7.54 20.25 -20.99
C PHE A 185 -8.52 20.74 -19.93
N LEU A 186 -8.04 21.08 -18.73
CA LEU A 186 -8.91 21.39 -17.60
C LEU A 186 -8.32 22.55 -16.78
N PRO A 187 -9.16 23.37 -16.13
CA PRO A 187 -8.69 24.42 -15.23
C PRO A 187 -7.81 23.83 -14.13
N GLU A 188 -6.79 24.57 -13.72
CA GLU A 188 -5.88 24.18 -12.65
C GLU A 188 -6.64 23.88 -11.38
N TYR A 189 -6.65 22.63 -11.01
CA TYR A 189 -7.09 22.20 -9.69
C TYR A 189 -5.85 22.20 -8.78
N LYS A 190 -5.68 23.24 -8.00
CA LYS A 190 -4.57 23.29 -7.02
C LYS A 190 -4.98 22.49 -5.81
N THR A 191 -4.54 21.26 -5.72
CA THR A 191 -4.53 20.58 -4.44
C THR A 191 -3.44 21.24 -3.59
N GLU A 192 -3.82 21.85 -2.47
CA GLU A 192 -2.83 22.35 -1.52
C GLU A 192 -1.99 21.15 -1.06
N VAL A 193 -0.71 21.23 -1.34
CA VAL A 193 0.23 20.17 -0.94
C VAL A 193 0.61 20.44 0.50
N PHE A 194 0.02 19.73 1.42
CA PHE A 194 0.38 19.79 2.82
C PHE A 194 1.62 18.95 3.08
N TYR A 195 2.76 19.61 3.24
CA TYR A 195 3.95 18.96 3.79
C TYR A 195 3.79 18.80 5.30
N LYS A 196 3.10 17.74 5.70
CA LYS A 196 2.95 17.44 7.12
C LYS A 196 3.92 16.32 7.50
N ARG A 197 4.78 16.59 8.46
CA ARG A 197 5.58 15.57 9.10
C ARG A 197 4.77 15.01 10.27
N PHE A 198 4.51 13.71 10.23
CA PHE A 198 3.80 13.02 11.29
C PHE A 198 4.77 12.61 12.41
N PRO A 199 4.41 12.78 13.68
CA PRO A 199 5.17 12.21 14.80
C PRO A 199 4.98 10.69 14.82
N ILE A 200 5.84 9.97 14.10
CA ILE A 200 5.81 8.52 13.98
C ILE A 200 6.94 7.94 14.82
N PHE A 201 6.59 7.00 15.67
CA PHE A 201 7.50 6.25 16.53
C PHE A 201 7.70 4.86 15.97
N TYR A 202 8.88 4.32 16.16
CA TYR A 202 9.26 2.99 15.71
C TYR A 202 9.67 2.13 16.91
N LYS A 203 9.25 0.86 16.90
CA LYS A 203 9.65 -0.11 17.91
C LYS A 203 9.77 -1.50 17.29
N ASP A 204 10.83 -2.21 17.69
CA ASP A 204 11.08 -3.58 17.27
C ASP A 204 10.42 -4.58 18.20
N TYR A 205 9.93 -5.66 17.60
CA TYR A 205 9.27 -6.78 18.29
C TYR A 205 9.82 -8.12 17.79
N ASN A 206 9.63 -9.14 18.60
CA ASN A 206 9.81 -10.53 18.19
C ASN A 206 8.44 -11.14 17.89
N THR A 207 8.20 -11.57 16.65
CA THR A 207 6.88 -12.08 16.23
C THR A 207 6.46 -13.33 16.99
N ASN A 208 7.40 -14.18 17.40
CA ASN A 208 7.10 -15.40 18.13
C ASN A 208 6.69 -15.16 19.60
N ARG A 209 7.09 -14.02 20.17
CA ARG A 209 6.82 -13.68 21.58
C ARG A 209 5.77 -12.61 21.76
N SER A 210 5.82 -11.58 20.93
CA SER A 210 5.03 -10.36 21.12
C SER A 210 3.80 -10.27 20.23
N VAL A 211 3.73 -11.07 19.15
CA VAL A 211 2.63 -11.07 18.17
C VAL A 211 1.98 -12.45 18.17
N ASN A 212 1.46 -12.85 19.32
CA ASN A 212 0.71 -14.09 19.47
C ASN A 212 -0.56 -13.82 20.27
N PHE A 213 -1.55 -13.20 19.62
CA PHE A 213 -2.85 -12.87 20.24
C PHE A 213 -3.75 -14.10 20.40
N PHE A 214 -3.45 -15.18 19.70
CA PHE A 214 -4.27 -16.40 19.62
C PHE A 214 -3.42 -17.66 19.91
N PRO A 215 -2.81 -17.78 21.10
CA PRO A 215 -1.88 -18.87 21.40
C PRO A 215 -2.51 -20.26 21.42
N SER A 216 -3.83 -20.34 21.61
CA SER A 216 -4.57 -21.61 21.68
C SER A 216 -4.94 -22.19 20.30
N TYR A 217 -4.70 -21.45 19.22
CA TYR A 217 -5.04 -21.89 17.88
C TYR A 217 -3.80 -22.31 17.09
N GLU A 218 -3.90 -23.37 16.30
CA GLU A 218 -2.83 -23.86 15.43
C GLU A 218 -2.33 -22.76 14.47
N ASP A 219 -3.25 -21.96 13.93
CA ASP A 219 -2.96 -20.83 13.04
C ASP A 219 -2.82 -19.50 13.79
N GLY A 220 -2.61 -19.51 15.11
CA GLY A 220 -2.65 -18.31 15.96
C GLY A 220 -1.65 -17.22 15.55
N LYS A 221 -0.46 -17.62 15.10
CA LYS A 221 0.56 -16.68 14.60
C LYS A 221 0.09 -15.98 13.31
N GLU A 222 -0.41 -16.73 12.34
CA GLU A 222 -0.92 -16.19 11.09
C GLU A 222 -2.09 -15.22 11.33
N MET A 223 -3.04 -15.64 12.17
CA MET A 223 -4.17 -14.79 12.56
C MET A 223 -3.72 -13.49 13.20
N SER A 224 -2.75 -13.55 14.11
CA SER A 224 -2.19 -12.39 14.79
C SER A 224 -1.54 -11.41 13.81
N LEU A 225 -0.73 -11.91 12.89
CA LEU A 225 -0.09 -11.11 11.85
C LEU A 225 -1.13 -10.49 10.91
N ARG A 226 -2.17 -11.22 10.54
CA ARG A 226 -3.26 -10.71 9.71
C ARG A 226 -3.99 -9.57 10.39
N ILE A 227 -4.35 -9.72 11.67
CA ILE A 227 -5.00 -8.63 12.42
C ILE A 227 -4.09 -7.42 12.52
N LEU A 228 -2.79 -7.61 12.73
CA LEU A 228 -1.83 -6.53 12.70
C LEU A 228 -1.85 -5.76 11.36
N HIS A 229 -1.85 -6.47 10.23
CA HIS A 229 -1.94 -5.83 8.91
C HIS A 229 -3.26 -5.08 8.69
N LEU A 230 -4.39 -5.67 9.11
CA LEU A 230 -5.68 -4.99 9.04
C LEU A 230 -5.70 -3.71 9.87
N ALA A 231 -5.19 -3.77 11.10
CA ALA A 231 -5.08 -2.61 11.98
C ALA A 231 -4.20 -1.51 11.37
N CYS A 232 -3.05 -1.87 10.79
CA CYS A 232 -2.19 -0.93 10.07
C CYS A 232 -2.96 -0.22 8.95
N SER A 233 -3.68 -0.97 8.11
CA SER A 233 -4.41 -0.41 6.96
C SER A 233 -5.51 0.55 7.38
N VAL A 234 -6.32 0.16 8.37
CA VAL A 234 -7.41 1.01 8.89
C VAL A 234 -6.87 2.27 9.55
N ASN A 235 -5.86 2.12 10.41
CA ASN A 235 -5.28 3.25 11.13
C ASN A 235 -4.51 4.18 10.20
N PHE A 236 -3.83 3.66 9.18
CA PHE A 236 -3.18 4.50 8.17
C PHE A 236 -4.19 5.42 7.49
N ILE A 237 -5.32 4.89 7.04
CA ILE A 237 -6.37 5.70 6.41
C ILE A 237 -6.94 6.72 7.38
N ARG A 238 -7.23 6.29 8.61
CA ARG A 238 -7.89 7.14 9.61
C ARG A 238 -7.02 8.26 10.14
N TYR A 239 -5.73 8.01 10.38
CA TYR A 239 -4.84 8.92 11.11
C TYR A 239 -3.79 9.60 10.23
N ILE A 240 -3.45 9.00 9.08
CA ILE A 240 -2.42 9.53 8.19
C ILE A 240 -3.03 10.05 6.89
N LEU A 241 -3.73 9.20 6.13
CA LEU A 241 -4.27 9.57 4.83
C LEU A 241 -5.24 10.74 4.92
N ARG A 242 -6.07 10.75 5.95
CA ARG A 242 -7.04 11.83 6.23
C ARG A 242 -6.38 13.20 6.35
N GLU A 243 -5.16 13.26 6.87
CA GLU A 243 -4.43 14.50 7.11
C GLU A 243 -3.68 15.00 5.86
N ILE A 244 -3.45 14.11 4.88
CA ILE A 244 -2.76 14.42 3.63
C ILE A 244 -3.77 14.78 2.54
N VAL A 245 -4.88 14.04 2.49
CA VAL A 245 -5.89 14.16 1.44
C VAL A 245 -7.17 14.73 2.02
N PRO A 246 -7.73 15.81 1.47
CA PRO A 246 -8.99 16.38 1.92
C PRO A 246 -10.09 15.31 2.01
N TRP A 247 -10.87 15.37 3.08
CA TRP A 247 -11.87 14.34 3.42
C TRP A 247 -12.96 14.18 2.35
N GLU A 248 -13.30 15.23 1.64
CA GLU A 248 -14.36 15.31 0.64
C GLU A 248 -13.97 14.84 -0.75
N ASN A 249 -12.70 14.48 -0.93
CA ASN A 249 -12.21 14.03 -2.22
C ASN A 249 -12.74 12.62 -2.55
N ILE A 250 -13.28 12.46 -3.77
CA ILE A 250 -13.86 11.19 -4.26
C ILE A 250 -12.82 10.06 -4.23
N TRP A 251 -11.56 10.34 -4.54
CA TRP A 251 -10.48 9.37 -4.45
C TRP A 251 -10.29 8.86 -3.02
N SER A 252 -10.29 9.77 -2.05
CA SER A 252 -10.20 9.42 -0.61
C SER A 252 -11.37 8.52 -0.19
N LEU A 253 -12.59 8.83 -0.64
CA LEU A 253 -13.77 8.01 -0.36
C LEU A 253 -13.63 6.60 -0.97
N ARG A 254 -13.16 6.51 -2.21
CA ARG A 254 -12.92 5.23 -2.89
C ARG A 254 -11.87 4.38 -2.16
N VAL A 255 -10.76 4.98 -1.74
CA VAL A 255 -9.72 4.30 -0.96
C VAL A 255 -10.26 3.78 0.37
N LYS A 256 -11.05 4.59 1.08
CA LYS A 256 -11.71 4.19 2.34
C LYS A 256 -12.65 3.02 2.11
N TYR A 257 -13.52 3.13 1.11
CA TYR A 257 -14.48 2.07 0.78
C TYR A 257 -13.78 0.74 0.48
N ILE A 258 -12.77 0.77 -0.40
CA ILE A 258 -12.01 -0.44 -0.78
C ILE A 258 -11.36 -1.07 0.47
N THR A 259 -10.75 -0.27 1.32
CA THR A 259 -10.07 -0.78 2.53
C THR A 259 -11.07 -1.39 3.51
N VAL A 260 -12.16 -0.67 3.81
CA VAL A 260 -13.20 -1.18 4.73
C VAL A 260 -13.83 -2.46 4.18
N TYR A 261 -14.11 -2.52 2.88
CA TYR A 261 -14.63 -3.71 2.24
C TYR A 261 -13.70 -4.92 2.42
N TYR A 262 -12.40 -4.76 2.18
CA TYR A 262 -11.46 -5.88 2.33
C TYR A 262 -11.22 -6.26 3.79
N VAL A 263 -11.23 -5.30 4.71
CA VAL A 263 -11.18 -5.57 6.15
C VAL A 263 -12.39 -6.40 6.57
N TYR A 264 -13.59 -5.96 6.18
CA TYR A 264 -14.82 -6.69 6.46
C TYR A 264 -14.78 -8.12 5.92
N ARG A 265 -14.39 -8.30 4.65
CA ARG A 265 -14.28 -9.64 4.04
C ARG A 265 -13.26 -10.53 4.73
N SER A 266 -12.19 -9.95 5.28
CA SER A 266 -11.21 -10.70 6.09
C SER A 266 -11.80 -11.15 7.42
N LEU A 267 -12.49 -10.26 8.13
CA LEU A 267 -13.12 -10.57 9.42
C LEU A 267 -14.24 -11.60 9.27
N GLU A 268 -15.09 -11.46 8.24
CA GLU A 268 -16.13 -12.44 7.90
C GLU A 268 -15.54 -13.86 7.71
N ARG A 269 -14.39 -13.96 7.06
CA ARG A 269 -13.70 -15.25 6.89
C ARG A 269 -13.12 -15.82 8.17
N PHE A 270 -12.69 -14.97 9.09
CA PHE A 270 -12.31 -15.42 10.43
C PHE A 270 -13.52 -16.00 11.16
N GLN A 271 -14.63 -15.28 11.18
CA GLN A 271 -15.84 -15.71 11.85
C GLN A 271 -16.38 -17.04 11.32
N ASN A 272 -16.35 -17.26 10.01
CA ASN A 272 -16.85 -18.48 9.39
C ASN A 272 -15.95 -19.71 9.59
N ARG A 273 -14.77 -19.51 10.16
CA ARG A 273 -13.80 -20.59 10.39
C ARG A 273 -13.75 -21.06 11.84
N TYR A 274 -14.07 -20.20 12.78
CA TYR A 274 -14.02 -20.41 14.21
C TYR A 274 -15.39 -20.19 14.86
#